data_1729f282a0569103a84094e771933b76
#
_entry.id   1729f282a0569103a84094e771933b76
#
_cell.length_a   1.000
_cell.length_b   1.000
_cell.length_c   1.000
_cell.angle_alpha   90.00
_cell.angle_beta   90.00
_cell.angle_gamma   90.00
#
_symmetry.space_group_name_H-M   'P 1'
#
loop_
_entity.id
_entity.type
_entity.pdbx_description
1 polymer ?
#
loop_
_entity_poly.entity_id
_entity_poly.type
_entity_poly.pdbx_seq_one_letter_code
_entity_poly.pdbx_strand_id
1 'polypeptide(L)'
;AARVHVALANADHTLARQELQAWLSAWVRNLPACPERTQLRQPLLWSSLALSGSQTGDLELIERLWQVFDRLPAPESLTDPHGALPLLGVPILNRVDLLARFLATLDHPVHTLAIVNNSVGTPGHQEIAAELAELQQRGHPLIQTIRIASPFSNMGVAASWNLILSSFPQLPCAMLANNDLCLAPGVLARAMASLDVSRAQFLALLPAPHAFAGFLITSRCWDQLGLFDPGFHPAYCEDLDYRDRLANAPHVEQLDGSFAHAAMVACNPDHSATINSQPDYQKHNSVSYPLNQLWYLSERRRRRDPRGCWRRLWLAQWSDTP
;
A
#
# COMPACT_ATOMS: atom_id res chain seq x y z
N ALA A 1 -26.68 17.16 8.02
CA ALA A 1 -25.98 17.72 6.83
C ALA A 1 -26.70 18.95 6.25
N ALA A 2 -28.02 18.89 5.91
CA ALA A 2 -28.70 20.02 5.29
C ALA A 2 -28.62 21.32 6.11
N ARG A 3 -28.82 21.28 7.45
CA ARG A 3 -28.72 22.45 8.33
C ARG A 3 -27.31 23.05 8.36
N VAL A 4 -26.28 22.22 8.32
CA VAL A 4 -24.89 22.65 8.25
C VAL A 4 -24.64 23.44 6.95
N HIS A 5 -25.13 22.92 5.82
CA HIS A 5 -25.00 23.62 4.54
C HIS A 5 -25.72 24.96 4.49
N VAL A 6 -26.96 25.03 5.04
CA VAL A 6 -27.71 26.28 5.13
C VAL A 6 -26.98 27.31 5.96
N ALA A 7 -26.42 26.91 7.11
CA ALA A 7 -25.65 27.81 7.96
C ALA A 7 -24.38 28.33 7.24
N LEU A 8 -23.64 27.45 6.54
CA LEU A 8 -22.46 27.84 5.77
C LEU A 8 -22.81 28.76 4.59
N ALA A 9 -23.93 28.51 3.88
CA ALA A 9 -24.40 29.37 2.82
C ALA A 9 -24.74 30.78 3.30
N ASN A 10 -25.13 30.92 4.57
CA ASN A 10 -25.38 32.20 5.24
C ASN A 10 -24.16 32.77 5.95
N ALA A 11 -22.98 32.21 5.75
CA ALA A 11 -21.73 32.57 6.45
C ALA A 11 -21.80 32.48 7.99
N ASP A 12 -22.76 31.72 8.53
CA ASP A 12 -22.89 31.48 9.97
C ASP A 12 -22.06 30.26 10.39
N HIS A 13 -20.75 30.46 10.53
CA HIS A 13 -19.80 29.41 10.92
C HIS A 13 -20.07 28.87 12.34
N THR A 14 -20.62 29.71 13.24
CA THR A 14 -20.94 29.30 14.61
C THR A 14 -22.08 28.30 14.62
N LEU A 15 -23.16 28.61 13.92
CA LEU A 15 -24.29 27.71 13.79
C LEU A 15 -23.89 26.42 13.03
N ALA A 16 -23.12 26.53 11.96
CA ALA A 16 -22.63 25.38 11.22
C ALA A 16 -21.82 24.43 12.11
N ARG A 17 -20.95 24.95 12.96
CA ARG A 17 -20.18 24.19 13.94
C ARG A 17 -21.10 23.50 14.96
N GLN A 18 -22.05 24.21 15.54
CA GLN A 18 -22.99 23.66 16.53
C GLN A 18 -23.83 22.51 15.94
N GLU A 19 -24.39 22.69 14.75
CA GLU A 19 -25.19 21.69 14.05
C GLU A 19 -24.35 20.45 13.70
N LEU A 20 -23.08 20.62 13.29
CA LEU A 20 -22.17 19.54 12.99
C LEU A 20 -21.78 18.74 14.26
N GLN A 21 -21.50 19.46 15.37
CA GLN A 21 -21.22 18.82 16.66
C GLN A 21 -22.44 18.07 17.21
N ALA A 22 -23.63 18.63 17.09
CA ALA A 22 -24.87 17.99 17.51
C ALA A 22 -25.12 16.71 16.68
N TRP A 23 -24.90 16.77 15.39
CA TRP A 23 -25.03 15.63 14.50
C TRP A 23 -24.04 14.52 14.85
N LEU A 24 -22.75 14.84 15.02
CA LEU A 24 -21.71 13.89 15.41
C LEU A 24 -22.02 13.24 16.76
N SER A 25 -22.44 14.03 17.74
CA SER A 25 -22.76 13.53 19.08
C SER A 25 -23.98 12.59 19.09
N ALA A 26 -24.98 12.89 18.28
CA ALA A 26 -26.14 12.04 18.10
C ALA A 26 -25.75 10.72 17.38
N TRP A 27 -24.88 10.83 16.41
CA TRP A 27 -24.43 9.71 15.60
C TRP A 27 -23.55 8.74 16.39
N VAL A 28 -22.55 9.25 17.13
CA VAL A 28 -21.68 8.43 18.00
C VAL A 28 -22.48 7.64 19.04
N ARG A 29 -23.54 8.23 19.59
CA ARG A 29 -24.40 7.55 20.58
C ARG A 29 -25.22 6.41 19.97
N ASN A 30 -25.59 6.49 18.71
CA ASN A 30 -26.49 5.57 18.04
C ASN A 30 -25.78 4.58 17.07
N LEU A 31 -24.45 4.55 17.06
CA LEU A 31 -23.63 3.78 16.13
C LEU A 31 -24.00 2.28 16.01
N PRO A 32 -24.38 1.55 17.07
CA PRO A 32 -24.69 0.12 16.97
C PRO A 32 -26.05 -0.21 16.32
N ALA A 33 -26.99 0.74 16.28
CA ALA A 33 -28.40 0.45 15.99
C ALA A 33 -28.96 1.12 14.72
N CYS A 34 -28.16 1.86 13.93
CA CYS A 34 -28.69 2.69 12.86
C CYS A 34 -28.81 1.92 11.53
N PRO A 35 -30.04 1.63 11.03
CA PRO A 35 -30.26 1.06 9.70
C PRO A 35 -29.86 2.03 8.57
N GLU A 36 -29.62 3.31 8.87
CA GLU A 36 -29.20 4.34 7.91
C GLU A 36 -27.71 4.30 7.56
N ARG A 37 -26.95 3.32 8.10
CA ARG A 37 -25.51 3.15 7.80
C ARG A 37 -25.23 3.11 6.30
N THR A 38 -26.12 2.55 5.51
CA THR A 38 -26.02 2.49 4.04
C THR A 38 -26.20 3.88 3.39
N GLN A 39 -27.06 4.73 3.95
CA GLN A 39 -27.26 6.09 3.42
C GLN A 39 -26.09 7.03 3.76
N LEU A 40 -25.44 6.82 4.91
CA LEU A 40 -24.28 7.59 5.32
C LEU A 40 -23.01 7.28 4.50
N ARG A 41 -23.03 6.23 3.70
CA ARG A 41 -21.95 5.88 2.76
C ARG A 41 -21.96 6.67 1.47
N GLN A 42 -22.92 7.58 1.26
CA GLN A 42 -22.92 8.38 0.04
C GLN A 42 -21.71 9.30 0.03
N PRO A 43 -20.81 9.21 -0.98
CA PRO A 43 -19.60 10.01 -1.07
C PRO A 43 -19.86 11.51 -0.97
N LEU A 44 -21.01 11.97 -1.49
CA LEU A 44 -21.48 13.34 -1.41
C LEU A 44 -21.74 13.81 0.01
N LEU A 45 -22.32 12.96 0.88
CA LEU A 45 -22.57 13.33 2.28
C LEU A 45 -21.24 13.54 3.02
N TRP A 46 -20.31 12.62 2.88
CA TRP A 46 -19.01 12.71 3.54
C TRP A 46 -18.16 13.86 3.02
N SER A 47 -18.12 14.07 1.71
CA SER A 47 -17.43 15.22 1.12
C SER A 47 -18.01 16.54 1.64
N SER A 48 -19.34 16.61 1.77
CA SER A 48 -20.02 17.78 2.31
C SER A 48 -19.70 18.03 3.79
N LEU A 49 -19.68 16.98 4.62
CA LEU A 49 -19.34 17.10 6.03
C LEU A 49 -17.86 17.45 6.23
N ALA A 50 -16.96 16.85 5.48
CA ALA A 50 -15.52 17.16 5.51
C ALA A 50 -15.26 18.60 5.08
N LEU A 51 -15.91 19.08 4.00
CA LEU A 51 -15.82 20.46 3.56
C LEU A 51 -16.35 21.41 4.62
N SER A 52 -17.49 21.09 5.24
CA SER A 52 -18.07 21.89 6.31
C SER A 52 -17.16 21.97 7.52
N GLY A 53 -16.55 20.86 7.93
CA GLY A 53 -15.57 20.83 9.01
C GLY A 53 -14.33 21.69 8.70
N SER A 54 -13.80 21.62 7.48
CA SER A 54 -12.64 22.41 7.07
C SER A 54 -12.96 23.92 7.02
N GLN A 55 -14.15 24.30 6.63
CA GLN A 55 -14.59 25.71 6.59
C GLN A 55 -14.81 26.31 7.98
N THR A 56 -15.14 25.48 8.98
CA THR A 56 -15.24 25.97 10.38
C THR A 56 -13.87 26.21 11.02
N GLY A 57 -12.77 25.69 10.45
CA GLY A 57 -11.42 25.78 11.02
C GLY A 57 -11.24 25.06 12.37
N ASP A 58 -12.19 24.22 12.75
CA ASP A 58 -12.19 23.54 14.05
C ASP A 58 -11.51 22.17 13.93
N LEU A 59 -10.24 22.11 14.32
CA LEU A 59 -9.44 20.90 14.26
C LEU A 59 -10.02 19.75 15.09
N GLU A 60 -10.58 20.03 16.26
CA GLU A 60 -11.20 19.01 17.11
C GLU A 60 -12.44 18.40 16.43
N LEU A 61 -13.22 19.22 15.75
CA LEU A 61 -14.38 18.77 15.00
C LEU A 61 -13.98 17.92 13.78
N ILE A 62 -12.92 18.32 13.07
CA ILE A 62 -12.37 17.54 11.95
C ILE A 62 -11.87 16.18 12.44
N GLU A 63 -11.16 16.15 13.56
CA GLU A 63 -10.66 14.91 14.16
C GLU A 63 -11.80 13.96 14.57
N ARG A 64 -12.87 14.50 15.16
CA ARG A 64 -14.09 13.72 15.47
C ARG A 64 -14.79 13.19 14.23
N LEU A 65 -14.88 13.97 13.15
CA LEU A 65 -15.40 13.51 11.85
C LEU A 65 -14.57 12.33 11.32
N TRP A 66 -13.26 12.45 11.43
CA TRP A 66 -12.33 11.41 11.00
C TRP A 66 -12.50 10.12 11.79
N GLN A 67 -12.61 10.22 13.13
CA GLN A 67 -12.85 9.06 13.99
C GLN A 67 -14.19 8.35 13.68
N VAL A 68 -15.21 9.08 13.28
CA VAL A 68 -16.49 8.51 12.85
C VAL A 68 -16.35 7.82 11.51
N PHE A 69 -15.62 8.42 10.57
CA PHE A 69 -15.34 7.85 9.26
C PHE A 69 -14.59 6.52 9.36
N ASP A 70 -13.56 6.45 10.21
CA ASP A 70 -12.77 5.22 10.45
C ASP A 70 -13.60 4.05 10.99
N ARG A 71 -14.70 4.36 11.70
CA ARG A 71 -15.59 3.34 12.26
C ARG A 71 -16.66 2.87 11.29
N LEU A 72 -16.78 3.49 10.12
CA LEU A 72 -17.70 3.01 9.10
C LEU A 72 -17.21 1.67 8.56
N PRO A 73 -18.11 0.67 8.44
CA PRO A 73 -17.72 -0.58 7.81
C PRO A 73 -17.31 -0.30 6.35
N ALA A 74 -16.31 -1.02 5.87
CA ALA A 74 -15.90 -0.94 4.46
C ALA A 74 -17.11 -1.15 3.52
N PRO A 75 -17.14 -0.52 2.34
CA PRO A 75 -18.21 -0.75 1.39
C PRO A 75 -18.32 -2.24 1.04
N GLU A 76 -19.50 -2.83 1.18
CA GLU A 76 -19.75 -4.25 0.85
C GLU A 76 -19.52 -4.58 -0.64
N SER A 77 -19.51 -3.55 -1.49
CA SER A 77 -19.46 -3.69 -2.94
C SER A 77 -18.10 -4.09 -3.52
N LEU A 78 -17.06 -4.26 -2.69
CA LEU A 78 -15.71 -4.56 -3.15
C LEU A 78 -15.23 -5.97 -2.80
N THR A 79 -16.04 -6.76 -2.13
CA THR A 79 -15.80 -8.20 -2.04
C THR A 79 -16.31 -8.83 -3.34
N ASP A 80 -15.37 -9.25 -4.20
CA ASP A 80 -15.72 -10.10 -5.35
C ASP A 80 -16.40 -11.35 -4.81
N PRO A 81 -17.66 -11.65 -5.20
CA PRO A 81 -18.34 -12.88 -4.79
C PRO A 81 -17.60 -14.14 -5.23
N HIS A 82 -16.63 -14.04 -6.13
CA HIS A 82 -15.79 -15.14 -6.59
C HIS A 82 -14.46 -15.27 -5.85
N GLY A 83 -14.21 -14.44 -4.84
CA GLY A 83 -13.02 -14.55 -4.00
C GLY A 83 -11.70 -14.15 -4.67
N ALA A 84 -11.73 -13.39 -5.76
CA ALA A 84 -10.53 -12.90 -6.43
C ALA A 84 -9.71 -11.97 -5.53
N LEU A 85 -8.37 -11.99 -5.65
CA LEU A 85 -7.50 -11.01 -5.01
C LEU A 85 -7.80 -9.61 -5.60
N PRO A 86 -8.24 -8.63 -4.79
CA PRO A 86 -8.61 -7.32 -5.32
C PRO A 86 -7.46 -6.58 -5.99
N LEU A 87 -6.25 -6.64 -5.40
CA LEU A 87 -5.06 -5.94 -5.89
C LEU A 87 -3.80 -6.77 -5.68
N LEU A 88 -3.06 -6.97 -6.77
CA LEU A 88 -1.69 -7.46 -6.76
C LEU A 88 -0.76 -6.32 -7.16
N GLY A 89 0.12 -5.91 -6.28
CA GLY A 89 1.06 -4.82 -6.50
C GLY A 89 2.49 -5.31 -6.65
N VAL A 90 3.16 -4.96 -7.75
CA VAL A 90 4.53 -5.42 -8.03
C VAL A 90 5.38 -4.26 -8.55
N PRO A 91 6.38 -3.79 -7.79
CA PRO A 91 7.43 -2.93 -8.32
C PRO A 91 8.43 -3.76 -9.13
N ILE A 92 8.88 -3.23 -10.26
CA ILE A 92 9.93 -3.85 -11.08
C ILE A 92 11.07 -2.87 -11.34
N LEU A 93 12.26 -3.42 -11.48
CA LEU A 93 13.45 -2.72 -11.96
C LEU A 93 14.22 -3.64 -12.92
N ASN A 94 14.18 -3.34 -14.20
CA ASN A 94 14.93 -3.98 -15.30
C ASN A 94 14.79 -5.51 -15.48
N ARG A 95 13.87 -6.18 -14.76
CA ARG A 95 13.73 -7.64 -14.79
C ARG A 95 12.29 -8.07 -15.06
N VAL A 96 11.82 -7.86 -16.30
CA VAL A 96 10.48 -8.29 -16.73
C VAL A 96 10.39 -9.82 -16.81
N ASP A 97 11.51 -10.50 -17.09
CA ASP A 97 11.60 -11.96 -17.06
C ASP A 97 11.22 -12.56 -15.69
N LEU A 98 11.63 -11.90 -14.59
CA LEU A 98 11.24 -12.32 -13.23
C LEU A 98 9.75 -12.12 -13.02
N LEU A 99 9.21 -10.97 -13.45
CA LEU A 99 7.77 -10.72 -13.40
C LEU A 99 6.99 -11.78 -14.18
N ALA A 100 7.43 -12.10 -15.41
CA ALA A 100 6.79 -13.14 -16.23
C ALA A 100 6.79 -14.50 -15.54
N ARG A 101 7.91 -14.87 -14.90
CA ARG A 101 8.04 -16.09 -14.09
C ARG A 101 7.08 -16.08 -12.91
N PHE A 102 6.98 -14.99 -12.18
CA PHE A 102 6.04 -14.83 -11.07
C PHE A 102 4.59 -14.99 -11.55
N LEU A 103 4.19 -14.26 -12.59
CA LEU A 103 2.84 -14.33 -13.13
C LEU A 103 2.47 -15.73 -13.63
N ALA A 104 3.42 -16.50 -14.17
CA ALA A 104 3.20 -17.88 -14.59
C ALA A 104 2.90 -18.84 -13.41
N THR A 105 3.18 -18.43 -12.16
CA THR A 105 2.85 -19.20 -10.96
C THR A 105 1.49 -18.84 -10.34
N LEU A 106 0.79 -17.85 -10.90
CA LEU A 106 -0.54 -17.50 -10.43
C LEU A 106 -1.55 -18.60 -10.79
N ASP A 107 -2.25 -19.07 -9.79
CA ASP A 107 -3.32 -20.06 -9.90
C ASP A 107 -4.65 -19.61 -9.28
N HIS A 108 -4.72 -18.33 -8.89
CA HIS A 108 -5.88 -17.72 -8.26
C HIS A 108 -6.27 -16.43 -9.00
N PRO A 109 -7.58 -16.14 -9.18
CA PRO A 109 -8.02 -14.93 -9.86
C PRO A 109 -7.54 -13.65 -9.17
N VAL A 110 -7.15 -12.68 -9.97
CA VAL A 110 -6.71 -11.33 -9.54
C VAL A 110 -7.55 -10.29 -10.29
N HIS A 111 -8.17 -9.36 -9.56
CA HIS A 111 -8.94 -8.29 -10.19
C HIS A 111 -8.01 -7.27 -10.85
N THR A 112 -7.05 -6.73 -10.11
CA THR A 112 -6.11 -5.74 -10.65
C THR A 112 -4.67 -6.11 -10.34
N LEU A 113 -3.85 -6.19 -11.39
CA LEU A 113 -2.39 -6.17 -11.29
C LEU A 113 -1.91 -4.73 -11.50
N ALA A 114 -1.27 -4.17 -10.48
CA ALA A 114 -0.64 -2.86 -10.52
C ALA A 114 0.89 -2.99 -10.56
N ILE A 115 1.52 -2.54 -11.63
CA ILE A 115 2.97 -2.59 -11.81
C ILE A 115 3.54 -1.18 -11.70
N VAL A 116 4.58 -0.99 -10.90
CA VAL A 116 5.38 0.23 -10.88
C VAL A 116 6.70 -0.05 -11.59
N ASN A 117 6.88 0.53 -12.77
CA ASN A 117 8.09 0.39 -13.56
C ASN A 117 9.14 1.42 -13.12
N ASN A 118 10.08 1.00 -12.31
CA ASN A 118 11.20 1.82 -11.84
C ASN A 118 12.39 1.86 -12.83
N SER A 119 12.25 1.30 -14.01
CA SER A 119 13.34 1.21 -15.01
C SER A 119 13.54 2.51 -15.81
N VAL A 120 12.71 3.52 -15.60
CA VAL A 120 12.84 4.81 -16.30
C VAL A 120 14.21 5.44 -16.01
N GLY A 121 14.89 5.84 -17.09
CA GLY A 121 16.24 6.40 -17.01
C GLY A 121 17.38 5.38 -16.91
N THR A 122 17.09 4.08 -16.91
CA THR A 122 18.10 3.03 -16.97
C THR A 122 18.35 2.57 -18.41
N PRO A 123 19.52 1.97 -18.71
CA PRO A 123 19.74 1.29 -19.99
C PRO A 123 18.67 0.22 -20.22
N GLY A 124 18.09 0.16 -21.44
CA GLY A 124 17.05 -0.81 -21.77
C GLY A 124 15.63 -0.44 -21.29
N HIS A 125 15.40 0.76 -20.75
CA HIS A 125 14.06 1.14 -20.25
C HIS A 125 12.97 1.14 -21.32
N GLN A 126 13.32 1.38 -22.59
CA GLN A 126 12.37 1.42 -23.69
C GLN A 126 11.90 -0.01 -24.04
N GLU A 127 12.80 -0.97 -24.06
CA GLU A 127 12.52 -2.38 -24.25
C GLU A 127 11.60 -2.90 -23.14
N ILE A 128 11.93 -2.56 -21.89
CA ILE A 128 11.10 -2.93 -20.73
C ILE A 128 9.71 -2.30 -20.82
N ALA A 129 9.61 -1.03 -21.21
CA ALA A 129 8.33 -0.37 -21.39
C ALA A 129 7.50 -1.03 -22.51
N ALA A 130 8.14 -1.47 -23.60
CA ALA A 130 7.50 -2.18 -24.70
C ALA A 130 7.00 -3.57 -24.24
N GLU A 131 7.81 -4.34 -23.52
CA GLU A 131 7.40 -5.66 -22.98
C GLU A 131 6.23 -5.53 -22.01
N LEU A 132 6.22 -4.50 -21.15
CA LEU A 132 5.11 -4.24 -20.24
C LEU A 132 3.84 -3.82 -20.99
N ALA A 133 3.96 -3.00 -22.04
CA ALA A 133 2.84 -2.62 -22.89
C ALA A 133 2.26 -3.84 -23.62
N GLU A 134 3.12 -4.75 -24.11
CA GLU A 134 2.69 -6.02 -24.69
C GLU A 134 1.95 -6.89 -23.66
N LEU A 135 2.48 -7.04 -22.46
CA LEU A 135 1.79 -7.73 -21.36
C LEU A 135 0.40 -7.13 -21.10
N GLN A 136 0.30 -5.80 -21.06
CA GLN A 136 -0.98 -5.12 -20.84
C GLN A 136 -1.98 -5.35 -21.98
N GLN A 137 -1.52 -5.40 -23.24
CA GLN A 137 -2.36 -5.65 -24.41
C GLN A 137 -2.78 -7.13 -24.50
N ARG A 138 -1.85 -8.05 -24.29
CA ARG A 138 -2.10 -9.50 -24.32
C ARG A 138 -3.00 -9.94 -23.17
N GLY A 139 -2.90 -9.26 -22.03
CA GLY A 139 -3.57 -9.65 -20.79
C GLY A 139 -2.98 -10.90 -20.16
N HIS A 140 -3.69 -11.43 -19.17
CA HIS A 140 -3.36 -12.67 -18.47
C HIS A 140 -4.67 -13.39 -18.10
N PRO A 141 -4.77 -14.71 -18.25
CA PRO A 141 -6.05 -15.43 -18.08
C PRO A 141 -6.66 -15.31 -16.69
N LEU A 142 -5.85 -15.09 -15.65
CA LEU A 142 -6.31 -14.94 -14.27
C LEU A 142 -6.36 -13.48 -13.79
N ILE A 143 -6.02 -12.48 -14.62
CA ILE A 143 -5.96 -11.07 -14.24
C ILE A 143 -6.96 -10.29 -15.08
N GLN A 144 -7.93 -9.66 -14.41
CA GLN A 144 -8.96 -8.91 -15.11
C GLN A 144 -8.45 -7.57 -15.67
N THR A 145 -7.59 -6.87 -14.92
CA THR A 145 -7.08 -5.55 -15.31
C THR A 145 -5.60 -5.44 -15.00
N ILE A 146 -4.80 -4.94 -15.95
CA ILE A 146 -3.39 -4.62 -15.74
C ILE A 146 -3.21 -3.10 -15.81
N ARG A 147 -2.60 -2.52 -14.78
CA ARG A 147 -2.27 -1.09 -14.68
C ARG A 147 -0.76 -0.94 -14.51
N ILE A 148 -0.17 -0.03 -15.27
CA ILE A 148 1.27 0.22 -15.25
C ILE A 148 1.49 1.71 -14.99
N ALA A 149 2.31 2.00 -13.98
CA ALA A 149 2.80 3.34 -13.71
C ALA A 149 4.31 3.37 -13.99
N SER A 150 4.76 4.38 -14.75
CA SER A 150 6.17 4.66 -15.00
C SER A 150 6.49 6.02 -14.39
N PRO A 151 7.01 6.09 -13.16
CA PRO A 151 7.38 7.34 -12.52
C PRO A 151 8.57 8.00 -13.24
N PHE A 152 8.83 9.28 -12.94
CA PHE A 152 9.91 10.04 -13.59
C PHE A 152 11.32 9.46 -13.34
N SER A 153 11.50 8.70 -12.28
CA SER A 153 12.75 8.03 -11.90
C SER A 153 12.44 6.83 -11.01
N ASN A 154 13.46 6.02 -10.72
CA ASN A 154 13.31 4.94 -9.72
C ASN A 154 12.84 5.51 -8.38
N MET A 155 11.65 5.11 -7.94
CA MET A 155 11.07 5.52 -6.65
C MET A 155 11.58 4.69 -5.48
N GLY A 156 12.17 3.54 -5.74
CA GLY A 156 12.45 2.52 -4.73
C GLY A 156 11.23 1.69 -4.35
N VAL A 157 11.46 0.70 -3.50
CA VAL A 157 10.45 -0.31 -3.14
C VAL A 157 9.32 0.31 -2.30
N ALA A 158 9.66 0.97 -1.19
CA ALA A 158 8.70 1.58 -0.27
C ALA A 158 7.75 2.57 -0.96
N ALA A 159 8.31 3.50 -1.74
CA ALA A 159 7.51 4.50 -2.44
C ALA A 159 6.65 3.86 -3.55
N SER A 160 7.13 2.80 -4.20
CA SER A 160 6.34 2.04 -5.19
C SER A 160 5.15 1.34 -4.55
N TRP A 161 5.33 0.68 -3.40
CA TRP A 161 4.23 0.08 -2.66
C TRP A 161 3.22 1.13 -2.20
N ASN A 162 3.70 2.28 -1.72
CA ASN A 162 2.83 3.39 -1.35
C ASN A 162 2.03 3.93 -2.53
N LEU A 163 2.65 4.08 -3.70
CA LEU A 163 1.96 4.50 -4.92
C LEU A 163 0.84 3.52 -5.27
N ILE A 164 1.12 2.20 -5.20
CA ILE A 164 0.12 1.16 -5.47
C ILE A 164 -1.04 1.27 -4.47
N LEU A 165 -0.78 1.23 -3.17
CA LEU A 165 -1.83 1.28 -2.15
C LEU A 165 -2.65 2.57 -2.22
N SER A 166 -1.98 3.72 -2.42
CA SER A 166 -2.65 5.03 -2.51
C SER A 166 -3.47 5.21 -3.78
N SER A 167 -3.15 4.48 -4.85
CA SER A 167 -3.89 4.55 -6.11
C SER A 167 -5.20 3.77 -6.08
N PHE A 168 -5.38 2.87 -5.10
CA PHE A 168 -6.56 2.03 -4.96
C PHE A 168 -7.11 2.05 -3.52
N PRO A 169 -7.40 3.22 -2.95
CA PRO A 169 -7.74 3.36 -1.53
C PRO A 169 -9.09 2.69 -1.17
N GLN A 170 -9.93 2.39 -2.15
CA GLN A 170 -11.23 1.77 -1.96
C GLN A 170 -11.16 0.24 -1.82
N LEU A 171 -10.02 -0.38 -2.14
CA LEU A 171 -9.92 -1.84 -2.12
C LEU A 171 -9.72 -2.36 -0.69
N PRO A 172 -10.36 -3.48 -0.32
CA PRO A 172 -10.36 -3.99 1.06
C PRO A 172 -9.03 -4.62 1.46
N CYS A 173 -8.26 -5.13 0.51
CA CYS A 173 -6.95 -5.71 0.74
C CYS A 173 -6.10 -5.69 -0.53
N ALA A 174 -4.81 -5.88 -0.34
CA ALA A 174 -3.82 -6.02 -1.41
C ALA A 174 -2.80 -7.11 -1.07
N MET A 175 -2.29 -7.76 -2.09
CA MET A 175 -1.02 -8.46 -2.05
C MET A 175 0.06 -7.55 -2.63
N LEU A 176 1.13 -7.32 -1.87
CA LEU A 176 2.35 -6.69 -2.37
C LEU A 176 3.43 -7.75 -2.51
N ALA A 177 4.13 -7.75 -3.63
CA ALA A 177 5.12 -8.76 -3.94
C ALA A 177 6.34 -8.18 -4.67
N ASN A 178 7.50 -8.75 -4.41
CA ASN A 178 8.65 -8.56 -5.28
C ASN A 178 8.44 -9.31 -6.59
N ASN A 179 9.06 -8.83 -7.65
CA ASN A 179 8.93 -9.43 -8.98
C ASN A 179 9.60 -10.81 -9.12
N ASP A 180 10.47 -11.19 -8.18
CA ASP A 180 11.19 -12.48 -8.16
C ASP A 180 10.49 -13.55 -7.31
N LEU A 181 9.29 -13.29 -6.81
CA LEU A 181 8.49 -14.25 -6.08
C LEU A 181 7.98 -15.36 -7.01
N CYS A 182 7.81 -16.56 -6.47
CA CYS A 182 7.07 -17.66 -7.10
C CYS A 182 6.08 -18.24 -6.09
N LEU A 183 4.84 -18.43 -6.49
CA LEU A 183 3.79 -18.98 -5.65
C LEU A 183 3.71 -20.50 -5.83
N ALA A 184 3.66 -21.24 -4.72
CA ALA A 184 3.30 -22.65 -4.78
C ALA A 184 1.78 -22.80 -5.00
N PRO A 185 1.33 -23.90 -5.62
CA PRO A 185 -0.08 -24.11 -5.92
C PRO A 185 -0.98 -23.99 -4.68
N GLY A 186 -2.09 -23.27 -4.83
CA GLY A 186 -3.12 -23.06 -3.81
C GLY A 186 -2.71 -22.14 -2.65
N VAL A 187 -1.50 -21.58 -2.63
CA VAL A 187 -1.06 -20.68 -1.56
C VAL A 187 -1.90 -19.41 -1.52
N LEU A 188 -2.13 -18.79 -2.68
CA LEU A 188 -2.87 -17.53 -2.72
C LEU A 188 -4.34 -17.72 -2.35
N ALA A 189 -4.96 -18.80 -2.79
CA ALA A 189 -6.35 -19.13 -2.42
C ALA A 189 -6.49 -19.31 -0.89
N ARG A 190 -5.55 -20.04 -0.26
CA ARG A 190 -5.55 -20.23 1.21
C ARG A 190 -5.29 -18.92 1.94
N ALA A 191 -4.36 -18.10 1.44
CA ALA A 191 -4.07 -16.80 2.02
C ALA A 191 -5.31 -15.89 1.99
N MET A 192 -6.01 -15.82 0.87
CA MET A 192 -7.26 -15.08 0.75
C MET A 192 -8.34 -15.60 1.68
N ALA A 193 -8.49 -16.91 1.81
CA ALA A 193 -9.46 -17.54 2.70
C ALA A 193 -9.18 -17.29 4.19
N SER A 194 -7.93 -16.99 4.57
CA SER A 194 -7.56 -16.68 5.97
C SER A 194 -7.74 -15.22 6.35
N LEU A 195 -7.97 -14.32 5.37
CA LEU A 195 -8.13 -12.89 5.62
C LEU A 195 -9.57 -12.52 5.98
N ASP A 196 -9.72 -11.73 7.04
CA ASP A 196 -10.93 -10.98 7.34
C ASP A 196 -10.70 -9.50 7.00
N VAL A 197 -11.19 -9.07 5.84
CA VAL A 197 -11.00 -7.70 5.34
C VAL A 197 -11.67 -6.61 6.20
N SER A 198 -12.52 -6.99 7.15
CA SER A 198 -13.11 -6.07 8.14
C SER A 198 -12.16 -5.74 9.29
N ARG A 199 -11.05 -6.48 9.42
CA ARG A 199 -10.05 -6.36 10.49
C ARG A 199 -8.74 -5.80 9.95
N ALA A 200 -7.93 -5.24 10.85
CA ALA A 200 -6.56 -4.83 10.54
C ALA A 200 -5.66 -6.07 10.58
N GLN A 201 -5.34 -6.62 9.42
CA GLN A 201 -4.58 -7.87 9.30
C GLN A 201 -3.40 -7.76 8.35
N PHE A 202 -2.32 -8.44 8.71
CA PHE A 202 -1.10 -8.62 7.90
C PHE A 202 -0.76 -10.11 7.83
N LEU A 203 -0.49 -10.61 6.63
CA LEU A 203 -0.11 -12.00 6.39
C LEU A 203 1.13 -12.07 5.51
N ALA A 204 2.27 -12.46 6.09
CA ALA A 204 3.48 -12.76 5.33
C ALA A 204 3.41 -14.14 4.70
N LEU A 205 3.70 -14.25 3.41
CA LEU A 205 3.76 -15.53 2.69
C LEU A 205 5.11 -16.24 2.84
N LEU A 206 6.12 -15.56 3.35
CA LEU A 206 7.46 -16.07 3.61
C LEU A 206 7.85 -15.83 5.06
N PRO A 207 8.71 -16.69 5.64
CA PRO A 207 9.24 -16.45 6.97
C PRO A 207 10.23 -15.27 6.97
N ALA A 208 10.48 -14.69 8.14
CA ALA A 208 11.58 -13.75 8.29
C ALA A 208 12.93 -14.41 7.92
N PRO A 209 13.86 -13.69 7.29
CA PRO A 209 13.85 -12.26 7.01
C PRO A 209 13.08 -11.86 5.73
N HIS A 210 12.51 -12.78 4.98
CA HIS A 210 11.92 -12.56 3.65
C HIS A 210 10.41 -12.27 3.68
N ALA A 211 9.85 -11.98 4.84
CA ALA A 211 8.40 -11.77 5.04
C ALA A 211 7.79 -10.73 4.07
N PHE A 212 8.56 -9.71 3.72
CA PHE A 212 8.12 -8.64 2.83
C PHE A 212 8.44 -8.88 1.35
N ALA A 213 8.98 -10.03 0.97
CA ALA A 213 9.08 -10.39 -0.44
C ALA A 213 7.71 -10.71 -1.06
N GLY A 214 6.73 -11.14 -0.22
CA GLY A 214 5.34 -11.35 -0.62
C GLY A 214 4.44 -11.41 0.60
N PHE A 215 3.45 -10.50 0.67
CA PHE A 215 2.55 -10.40 1.81
C PHE A 215 1.18 -9.85 1.41
N LEU A 216 0.16 -10.22 2.18
CA LEU A 216 -1.17 -9.65 2.08
C LEU A 216 -1.40 -8.68 3.24
N ILE A 217 -2.10 -7.59 2.94
CA ILE A 217 -2.41 -6.55 3.90
C ILE A 217 -3.84 -6.03 3.67
N THR A 218 -4.60 -5.86 4.74
CA THR A 218 -5.94 -5.26 4.64
C THR A 218 -5.87 -3.74 4.66
N SER A 219 -6.86 -3.06 4.08
CA SER A 219 -6.94 -1.59 4.13
C SER A 219 -6.92 -1.08 5.57
N ARG A 220 -7.60 -1.77 6.47
CA ARG A 220 -7.60 -1.43 7.89
C ARG A 220 -6.19 -1.47 8.51
N CYS A 221 -5.33 -2.34 8.03
CA CYS A 221 -3.96 -2.43 8.53
C CYS A 221 -3.13 -1.22 8.09
N TRP A 222 -3.12 -0.86 6.78
CA TRP A 222 -2.35 0.31 6.35
C TRP A 222 -2.96 1.64 6.80
N ASP A 223 -4.28 1.72 7.03
CA ASP A 223 -4.91 2.90 7.61
C ASP A 223 -4.45 3.14 9.06
N GLN A 224 -4.26 2.08 9.82
CA GLN A 224 -3.84 2.15 11.23
C GLN A 224 -2.34 2.30 11.43
N LEU A 225 -1.53 1.61 10.62
CA LEU A 225 -0.07 1.65 10.71
C LEU A 225 0.56 2.77 9.89
N GLY A 226 -0.18 3.32 8.94
CA GLY A 226 0.36 4.15 7.89
C GLY A 226 1.08 3.35 6.81
N LEU A 227 1.50 4.06 5.77
CA LEU A 227 2.23 3.52 4.63
C LEU A 227 3.71 3.29 4.98
N PHE A 228 4.47 2.71 4.04
CA PHE A 228 5.90 2.49 4.20
C PHE A 228 6.67 3.82 4.21
N ASP A 229 7.79 3.90 4.92
CA ASP A 229 8.61 5.11 4.90
C ASP A 229 9.40 5.21 3.58
N PRO A 230 9.07 6.18 2.70
CA PRO A 230 9.76 6.36 1.42
C PRO A 230 11.20 6.90 1.58
N GLY A 231 11.63 7.20 2.79
CA GLY A 231 13.01 7.55 3.11
C GLY A 231 13.98 6.39 2.91
N PHE A 232 13.51 5.15 2.99
CA PHE A 232 14.28 3.96 2.65
C PHE A 232 14.36 3.80 1.13
N HIS A 233 15.37 4.37 0.53
CA HIS A 233 15.54 4.41 -0.91
C HIS A 233 16.91 3.85 -1.32
N PRO A 234 17.01 3.05 -2.39
CA PRO A 234 15.92 2.53 -3.22
C PRO A 234 15.25 1.28 -2.64
N ALA A 235 15.90 0.57 -1.72
CA ALA A 235 15.42 -0.66 -1.09
C ALA A 235 16.18 -0.94 0.20
N TYR A 236 15.64 -1.86 1.00
CA TYR A 236 16.11 -2.34 2.31
C TYR A 236 15.82 -1.40 3.46
N CYS A 237 15.52 -2.01 4.59
CA CYS A 237 15.12 -1.44 5.87
C CYS A 237 13.69 -0.87 5.92
N GLU A 238 12.98 -0.68 4.80
CA GLU A 238 11.55 -0.39 4.78
C GLU A 238 10.72 -1.52 5.43
N ASP A 239 11.18 -2.75 5.24
CA ASP A 239 10.63 -3.96 5.84
C ASP A 239 10.89 -4.03 7.35
N LEU A 240 12.09 -3.67 7.79
CA LEU A 240 12.45 -3.62 9.21
C LEU A 240 11.62 -2.58 9.97
N ASP A 241 11.47 -1.38 9.39
CA ASP A 241 10.64 -0.32 9.96
C ASP A 241 9.17 -0.77 10.07
N TYR A 242 8.62 -1.33 8.99
CA TYR A 242 7.22 -1.75 8.99
C TYR A 242 6.97 -2.91 9.96
N ARG A 243 7.90 -3.88 10.02
CA ARG A 243 7.85 -4.98 11.00
C ARG A 243 7.84 -4.49 12.44
N ASP A 244 8.64 -3.48 12.74
CA ASP A 244 8.67 -2.90 14.07
C ASP A 244 7.38 -2.16 14.41
N ARG A 245 6.77 -1.48 13.44
CA ARG A 245 5.44 -0.88 13.62
C ARG A 245 4.37 -1.94 13.86
N LEU A 246 4.39 -3.03 13.11
CA LEU A 246 3.52 -4.19 13.31
C LEU A 246 3.68 -4.78 14.72
N ALA A 247 4.92 -4.98 15.18
CA ALA A 247 5.21 -5.55 16.50
C ALA A 247 4.73 -4.65 17.66
N ASN A 248 4.64 -3.34 17.43
CA ASN A 248 4.19 -2.37 18.43
C ASN A 248 2.71 -1.96 18.26
N ALA A 249 1.95 -2.63 17.40
CA ALA A 249 0.55 -2.35 17.12
C ALA A 249 -0.36 -3.52 17.55
N PRO A 250 -0.74 -3.60 18.83
CA PRO A 250 -1.51 -4.73 19.35
C PRO A 250 -2.92 -4.87 18.76
N HIS A 251 -3.39 -3.84 18.09
CA HIS A 251 -4.69 -3.82 17.38
C HIS A 251 -4.60 -4.34 15.95
N VAL A 252 -3.39 -4.61 15.45
CA VAL A 252 -3.16 -5.23 14.14
C VAL A 252 -2.82 -6.70 14.33
N GLU A 253 -3.59 -7.55 13.71
CA GLU A 253 -3.40 -9.00 13.78
C GLU A 253 -2.40 -9.45 12.72
N GLN A 254 -1.32 -10.08 13.16
CA GLN A 254 -0.40 -10.77 12.27
C GLN A 254 -0.85 -12.23 12.18
N LEU A 255 -1.30 -12.62 10.97
CA LEU A 255 -1.79 -13.97 10.73
C LEU A 255 -0.64 -14.97 10.59
N ASP A 256 -0.90 -16.23 10.98
CA ASP A 256 0.04 -17.32 10.78
C ASP A 256 0.11 -17.70 9.29
N GLY A 257 1.26 -17.40 8.68
CA GLY A 257 1.57 -17.75 7.29
C GLY A 257 2.30 -19.08 7.13
N SER A 258 2.41 -19.90 8.18
CA SER A 258 3.21 -21.14 8.17
C SER A 258 2.80 -22.11 7.04
N PHE A 259 1.52 -22.14 6.66
CA PHE A 259 1.02 -22.93 5.55
C PHE A 259 1.66 -22.54 4.20
N ALA A 260 2.03 -21.28 4.03
CA ALA A 260 2.70 -20.76 2.84
C ALA A 260 4.21 -20.93 2.92
N HIS A 261 4.79 -20.77 4.12
CA HIS A 261 6.24 -20.78 4.33
C HIS A 261 6.89 -22.07 3.83
N ALA A 262 6.32 -23.22 4.14
CA ALA A 262 6.85 -24.52 3.73
C ALA A 262 6.77 -24.72 2.19
N ALA A 263 5.73 -24.16 1.55
CA ALA A 263 5.50 -24.29 0.13
C ALA A 263 6.37 -23.33 -0.71
N MET A 264 6.76 -22.17 -0.13
CA MET A 264 7.44 -21.10 -0.87
C MET A 264 8.97 -21.09 -0.71
N VAL A 265 9.51 -21.73 0.32
CA VAL A 265 10.97 -21.79 0.56
C VAL A 265 11.75 -22.37 -0.63
N ALA A 266 11.10 -23.20 -1.45
CA ALA A 266 11.70 -23.76 -2.68
C ALA A 266 11.62 -22.80 -3.88
N CYS A 267 10.94 -21.66 -3.79
CA CYS A 267 10.49 -20.89 -4.95
C CYS A 267 11.18 -19.54 -5.18
N ASN A 268 12.02 -19.06 -4.25
CA ASN A 268 12.82 -17.86 -4.47
C ASN A 268 14.33 -18.18 -4.44
N PRO A 269 14.87 -18.87 -5.47
CA PRO A 269 16.28 -19.25 -5.50
C PRO A 269 17.22 -18.07 -5.69
N ASP A 270 16.69 -16.93 -6.17
CA ASP A 270 17.49 -15.78 -6.63
C ASP A 270 17.25 -14.56 -5.74
N HIS A 271 17.53 -14.66 -4.45
CA HIS A 271 17.47 -13.50 -3.55
C HIS A 271 18.23 -12.31 -4.14
N SER A 272 17.57 -11.16 -4.18
CA SER A 272 18.14 -9.93 -4.73
C SER A 272 18.58 -10.07 -6.20
N ALA A 273 17.88 -10.88 -6.99
CA ALA A 273 18.20 -11.11 -8.40
C ALA A 273 18.33 -9.82 -9.20
N THR A 274 17.49 -8.81 -8.93
CA THR A 274 17.57 -7.50 -9.57
C THR A 274 18.86 -6.77 -9.21
N ILE A 275 19.23 -6.71 -7.91
CA ILE A 275 20.45 -6.05 -7.44
C ILE A 275 21.70 -6.76 -8.00
N ASN A 276 21.66 -8.10 -8.06
CA ASN A 276 22.79 -8.89 -8.53
C ASN A 276 22.88 -8.94 -10.07
N SER A 277 21.89 -8.42 -10.79
CA SER A 277 21.87 -8.49 -12.26
C SER A 277 22.89 -7.56 -12.93
N GLN A 278 23.30 -6.48 -12.28
CA GLN A 278 24.22 -5.48 -12.84
C GLN A 278 25.20 -4.95 -11.79
N PRO A 279 26.50 -4.77 -12.16
CA PRO A 279 27.52 -4.25 -11.24
C PRO A 279 27.18 -2.88 -10.66
N ASP A 280 26.55 -1.99 -11.44
CA ASP A 280 26.16 -0.66 -10.99
C ASP A 280 25.10 -0.73 -9.87
N TYR A 281 24.15 -1.66 -9.94
CA TYR A 281 23.19 -1.86 -8.84
C TYR A 281 23.86 -2.38 -7.57
N GLN A 282 24.84 -3.27 -7.70
CA GLN A 282 25.62 -3.75 -6.56
C GLN A 282 26.40 -2.60 -5.91
N LYS A 283 27.05 -1.76 -6.75
CA LYS A 283 27.78 -0.58 -6.28
C LYS A 283 26.86 0.40 -5.56
N HIS A 284 25.69 0.73 -6.14
CA HIS A 284 24.73 1.62 -5.50
C HIS A 284 24.20 1.02 -4.20
N ASN A 285 23.90 -0.26 -4.19
CA ASN A 285 23.43 -0.94 -3.01
C ASN A 285 24.46 -0.96 -1.87
N SER A 286 25.75 -1.06 -2.19
CA SER A 286 26.81 -1.02 -1.18
C SER A 286 26.89 0.31 -0.42
N VAL A 287 26.30 1.37 -0.96
CA VAL A 287 26.19 2.68 -0.31
C VAL A 287 24.80 2.90 0.27
N SER A 288 23.74 2.62 -0.48
CA SER A 288 22.36 2.89 -0.04
C SER A 288 21.95 2.02 1.15
N TYR A 289 22.38 0.77 1.21
CA TYR A 289 22.06 -0.12 2.32
C TYR A 289 22.60 0.37 3.68
N PRO A 290 23.90 0.72 3.84
CA PRO A 290 24.37 1.32 5.08
C PRO A 290 23.67 2.65 5.43
N LEU A 291 23.33 3.48 4.44
CA LEU A 291 22.58 4.71 4.68
C LEU A 291 21.17 4.43 5.19
N ASN A 292 20.49 3.47 4.61
CA ASN A 292 19.17 3.04 5.07
C ASN A 292 19.22 2.44 6.49
N GLN A 293 20.28 1.69 6.82
CA GLN A 293 20.49 1.21 8.20
C GLN A 293 20.69 2.36 9.18
N LEU A 294 21.49 3.37 8.83
CA LEU A 294 21.67 4.56 9.65
C LEU A 294 20.37 5.34 9.82
N TRP A 295 19.58 5.47 8.73
CA TRP A 295 18.26 6.08 8.77
C TRP A 295 17.33 5.33 9.72
N TYR A 296 17.21 4.02 9.58
CA TYR A 296 16.42 3.17 10.43
C TYR A 296 16.79 3.32 11.92
N LEU A 297 18.09 3.29 12.24
CA LEU A 297 18.58 3.44 13.61
C LEU A 297 18.35 4.86 14.17
N SER A 298 18.44 5.90 13.33
CA SER A 298 18.31 7.29 13.76
C SER A 298 16.85 7.72 13.91
N GLU A 299 15.96 7.28 13.03
CA GLU A 299 14.53 7.60 13.08
C GLU A 299 13.91 7.10 14.38
N ARG A 300 14.23 5.90 14.77
CA ARG A 300 13.80 5.34 16.06
C ARG A 300 14.19 6.18 17.27
N ARG A 301 15.36 6.86 17.19
CA ARG A 301 15.92 7.58 18.33
C ARG A 301 15.53 9.06 18.37
N ARG A 302 15.25 9.70 17.25
CA ARG A 302 15.26 11.17 17.16
C ARG A 302 14.03 11.80 16.50
N ARG A 303 13.15 11.06 15.83
CA ARG A 303 12.01 11.61 15.06
C ARG A 303 12.39 12.77 14.13
N ARG A 304 13.61 12.78 13.61
CA ARG A 304 14.04 13.74 12.61
C ARG A 304 13.78 13.16 11.22
N ASP A 305 13.42 14.03 10.28
CA ASP A 305 13.17 13.65 8.90
C ASP A 305 14.34 14.05 7.96
N PRO A 306 15.41 13.25 7.83
CA PRO A 306 16.47 13.47 6.85
C PRO A 306 16.16 12.91 5.45
N ARG A 307 14.93 12.44 5.16
CA ARG A 307 14.53 11.82 3.89
C ARG A 307 15.00 12.59 2.67
N GLY A 308 14.84 13.90 2.67
CA GLY A 308 15.34 14.73 1.60
C GLY A 308 16.85 14.77 1.47
N CYS A 309 17.59 14.55 2.57
CA CYS A 309 19.06 14.48 2.56
C CYS A 309 19.54 13.15 1.96
N TRP A 310 19.02 12.02 2.44
CA TRP A 310 19.37 10.69 1.96
C TRP A 310 19.07 10.51 0.48
N ARG A 311 17.90 10.95 0.04
CA ARG A 311 17.51 10.89 -1.36
C ARG A 311 18.44 11.73 -2.24
N ARG A 312 18.82 12.91 -1.80
CA ARG A 312 19.78 13.77 -2.55
C ARG A 312 21.16 13.15 -2.63
N LEU A 313 21.65 12.56 -1.53
CA LEU A 313 22.95 11.87 -1.52
C LEU A 313 22.94 10.66 -2.47
N TRP A 314 21.85 9.90 -2.47
CA TRP A 314 21.71 8.76 -3.36
C TRP A 314 21.65 9.20 -4.82
N LEU A 315 20.83 10.21 -5.15
CA LEU A 315 20.71 10.74 -6.51
C LEU A 315 22.04 11.36 -7.00
N ALA A 316 22.78 12.03 -6.14
CA ALA A 316 24.09 12.60 -6.51
C ALA A 316 25.08 11.52 -6.99
N GLN A 317 24.99 10.30 -6.45
CA GLN A 317 25.86 9.19 -6.88
C GLN A 317 25.46 8.59 -8.24
N TRP A 318 24.20 8.76 -8.67
CA TRP A 318 23.76 8.37 -10.01
C TRP A 318 24.21 9.37 -11.08
N SER A 319 24.28 10.66 -10.73
CA SER A 319 24.67 11.73 -11.66
C SER A 319 26.17 11.76 -11.96
N ASP A 320 27.01 11.17 -11.11
CA ASP A 320 28.47 11.12 -11.30
C ASP A 320 28.93 9.87 -12.07
N THR A 321 28.00 9.10 -12.63
CA THR A 321 28.34 7.99 -13.53
C THR A 321 28.31 8.51 -14.97
N PRO A 322 29.47 8.54 -15.69
CA PRO A 322 29.55 9.04 -17.07
C PRO A 322 28.75 8.16 -18.03
#